data_ee2e147d0162adb7c65535869b142344
#
_entry.id   ee2e147d0162adb7c65535869b142344
#
_cell.length_a   1.000
_cell.length_b   1.000
_cell.length_c   1.000
_cell.angle_alpha   90.00
_cell.angle_beta   90.00
_cell.angle_gamma   90.00
#
_symmetry.space_group_name_H-M   'P 1'
#
loop_
_entity.id
_entity.type
_entity.pdbx_description
1 polymer ?
#
loop_
_entity_poly.entity_id
_entity_poly.type
_entity_poly.pdbx_seq_one_letter_code
_entity_poly.pdbx_strand_id
1 'polypeptide(L)'
;MADVALVTGSPARVEEVSAALEQAGFKVLRAPEPDDLAGIASGIEPGTLACYVQLPKETKVDAPSLIGRVRQFLAEGLLARFEQASTVIPAMAEDGCVLLVAGNLPGASTPDDRHARIDLLRVLARAVLAECDGNDVRAVVVANDRTPAEIADIALRKGDQAGKKAAEVAALGDMNYADWQREYLSLTTEE
;
A
#
# COMPACT_ATOMS: atom_id res chain seq x y z
N MET A 1 7.97 -23.85 -1.86
CA MET A 1 7.94 -22.98 -3.06
C MET A 1 8.35 -21.58 -2.61
N ALA A 2 9.00 -20.79 -3.46
CA ALA A 2 9.29 -19.41 -3.12
C ALA A 2 7.98 -18.59 -3.08
N ASP A 3 7.83 -17.74 -2.07
CA ASP A 3 6.69 -16.83 -1.94
C ASP A 3 6.68 -15.86 -3.13
N VAL A 4 5.51 -15.61 -3.73
CA VAL A 4 5.37 -14.70 -4.88
C VAL A 4 5.13 -13.28 -4.38
N ALA A 5 5.88 -12.32 -4.92
CA ALA A 5 5.64 -10.90 -4.71
C ALA A 5 5.33 -10.19 -6.04
N LEU A 6 4.44 -9.21 -6.01
CA LEU A 6 4.12 -8.34 -7.15
C LEU A 6 4.45 -6.89 -6.80
N VAL A 7 5.20 -6.21 -7.67
CA VAL A 7 5.62 -4.82 -7.46
C VAL A 7 5.10 -3.94 -8.57
N THR A 8 4.42 -2.84 -8.19
CA THR A 8 3.90 -1.81 -9.12
C THR A 8 4.44 -0.42 -8.78
N GLY A 9 4.45 0.50 -9.73
CA GLY A 9 4.84 1.91 -9.53
C GLY A 9 5.82 2.43 -10.56
N SER A 10 6.64 3.43 -10.20
CA SER A 10 7.62 4.00 -11.15
C SER A 10 8.69 2.97 -11.53
N PRO A 11 9.05 2.84 -12.83
CA PRO A 11 9.93 1.77 -13.31
C PRO A 11 11.26 1.64 -12.55
N ALA A 12 11.97 2.75 -12.33
CA ALA A 12 13.25 2.71 -11.62
C ALA A 12 13.12 2.18 -10.18
N ARG A 13 12.09 2.60 -9.46
CA ARG A 13 11.84 2.17 -8.09
C ARG A 13 11.37 0.71 -8.03
N VAL A 14 10.59 0.28 -9.03
CA VAL A 14 10.16 -1.12 -9.19
C VAL A 14 11.38 -2.03 -9.30
N GLU A 15 12.37 -1.68 -10.11
CA GLU A 15 13.59 -2.50 -10.25
C GLU A 15 14.39 -2.59 -8.94
N GLU A 16 14.60 -1.47 -8.24
CA GLU A 16 15.33 -1.45 -6.96
C GLU A 16 14.65 -2.31 -5.90
N VAL A 17 13.33 -2.15 -5.72
CA VAL A 17 12.58 -2.89 -4.71
C VAL A 17 12.44 -4.37 -5.09
N SER A 18 12.26 -4.67 -6.38
CA SER A 18 12.23 -6.05 -6.87
C SER A 18 13.52 -6.78 -6.59
N ALA A 19 14.67 -6.15 -6.83
CA ALA A 19 15.97 -6.75 -6.54
C ALA A 19 16.14 -7.06 -5.03
N ALA A 20 15.67 -6.17 -4.16
CA ALA A 20 15.71 -6.41 -2.71
C ALA A 20 14.78 -7.57 -2.28
N LEU A 21 13.58 -7.66 -2.86
CA LEU A 21 12.66 -8.76 -2.59
C LEU A 21 13.20 -10.11 -3.12
N GLU A 22 13.84 -10.13 -4.28
CA GLU A 22 14.51 -11.33 -4.82
C GLU A 22 15.65 -11.78 -3.89
N GLN A 23 16.45 -10.85 -3.37
CA GLN A 23 17.49 -11.16 -2.38
C GLN A 23 16.89 -11.70 -1.07
N ALA A 24 15.68 -11.25 -0.71
CA ALA A 24 14.93 -11.75 0.43
C ALA A 24 14.23 -13.11 0.19
N GLY A 25 14.33 -13.66 -1.03
CA GLY A 25 13.84 -15.00 -1.39
C GLY A 25 12.47 -15.04 -2.07
N PHE A 26 11.89 -13.91 -2.44
CA PHE A 26 10.65 -13.87 -3.21
C PHE A 26 10.88 -14.17 -4.70
N LYS A 27 9.90 -14.82 -5.33
CA LYS A 27 9.74 -14.77 -6.78
C LYS A 27 8.99 -13.49 -7.14
N VAL A 28 9.65 -12.54 -7.81
CA VAL A 28 9.08 -11.21 -8.05
C VAL A 28 8.48 -11.09 -9.45
N LEU A 29 7.24 -10.61 -9.50
CA LEU A 29 6.56 -10.15 -10.70
C LEU A 29 6.57 -8.62 -10.71
N ARG A 30 6.79 -8.02 -11.87
CA ARG A 30 6.89 -6.57 -12.05
C ARG A 30 5.78 -6.08 -12.96
N ALA A 31 5.03 -5.08 -12.52
CA ALA A 31 4.02 -4.39 -13.32
C ALA A 31 4.25 -2.87 -13.21
N PRO A 32 5.25 -2.31 -13.91
CA PRO A 32 5.55 -0.88 -13.85
C PRO A 32 4.46 -0.02 -14.50
N GLU A 33 3.72 -0.58 -15.47
CA GLU A 33 2.60 0.11 -16.09
C GLU A 33 1.26 -0.43 -15.55
N PRO A 34 0.27 0.47 -15.29
CA PRO A 34 -1.04 0.06 -14.77
C PRO A 34 -1.77 -0.93 -15.67
N ASP A 35 -1.62 -0.80 -16.98
CA ASP A 35 -2.28 -1.65 -17.97
C ASP A 35 -1.78 -3.11 -17.92
N ASP A 36 -0.56 -3.33 -17.45
CA ASP A 36 0.02 -4.67 -17.32
C ASP A 36 -0.52 -5.40 -16.08
N LEU A 37 -0.95 -4.65 -15.07
CA LEU A 37 -1.30 -5.19 -13.76
C LEU A 37 -2.43 -6.23 -13.83
N ALA A 38 -3.51 -5.93 -14.54
CA ALA A 38 -4.67 -6.82 -14.65
C ALA A 38 -4.29 -8.15 -15.32
N GLY A 39 -3.48 -8.08 -16.38
CA GLY A 39 -2.97 -9.27 -17.08
C GLY A 39 -2.05 -10.12 -16.21
N ILE A 40 -1.15 -9.50 -15.47
CA ILE A 40 -0.24 -10.19 -14.55
C ILE A 40 -1.01 -10.78 -13.36
N ALA A 41 -1.90 -10.02 -12.74
CA ALA A 41 -2.69 -10.46 -11.59
C ALA A 41 -3.58 -11.67 -11.95
N SER A 42 -4.21 -11.66 -13.13
CA SER A 42 -5.02 -12.80 -13.60
C SER A 42 -4.21 -14.07 -13.90
N GLY A 43 -2.93 -13.94 -14.13
CA GLY A 43 -2.00 -15.07 -14.31
C GLY A 43 -1.46 -15.65 -13.01
N ILE A 44 -1.71 -15.02 -11.86
CA ILE A 44 -1.34 -15.52 -10.53
C ILE A 44 -2.42 -16.47 -10.05
N GLU A 45 -2.03 -17.65 -9.58
CA GLU A 45 -2.97 -18.57 -8.97
C GLU A 45 -3.62 -17.94 -7.71
N PRO A 46 -4.95 -17.95 -7.59
CA PRO A 46 -5.64 -17.38 -6.42
C PRO A 46 -5.10 -17.94 -5.11
N GLY A 47 -4.88 -17.07 -4.12
CA GLY A 47 -4.38 -17.45 -2.82
C GLY A 47 -2.86 -17.70 -2.75
N THR A 48 -2.07 -17.36 -3.77
CA THR A 48 -0.62 -17.61 -3.80
C THR A 48 0.25 -16.37 -3.75
N LEU A 49 -0.31 -15.17 -3.89
CA LEU A 49 0.43 -13.91 -3.81
C LEU A 49 0.72 -13.55 -2.35
N ALA A 50 1.95 -13.78 -1.91
CA ALA A 50 2.37 -13.52 -0.55
C ALA A 50 2.58 -12.02 -0.24
N CYS A 51 2.98 -11.22 -1.26
CA CYS A 51 3.22 -9.79 -1.06
C CYS A 51 2.85 -8.97 -2.29
N TYR A 52 2.11 -7.88 -2.08
CA TYR A 52 1.89 -6.85 -3.08
C TYR A 52 2.52 -5.53 -2.61
N VAL A 53 3.48 -5.00 -3.37
CA VAL A 53 4.13 -3.72 -3.08
C VAL A 53 3.69 -2.69 -4.09
N GLN A 54 2.95 -1.69 -3.63
CA GLN A 54 2.51 -0.57 -4.43
C GLN A 54 3.39 0.65 -4.17
N LEU A 55 4.32 0.92 -5.09
CA LEU A 55 5.18 2.08 -5.06
C LEU A 55 4.47 3.31 -5.64
N PRO A 56 4.86 4.53 -5.24
CA PRO A 56 4.29 5.73 -5.82
C PRO A 56 4.67 5.87 -7.29
N LYS A 57 3.71 6.30 -8.10
CA LYS A 57 3.93 6.83 -9.44
C LYS A 57 3.72 8.34 -9.39
N GLU A 58 4.51 9.09 -10.16
CA GLU A 58 4.35 10.54 -10.24
C GLU A 58 3.01 10.86 -10.92
N THR A 59 2.15 11.56 -10.19
CA THR A 59 0.87 12.06 -10.74
C THR A 59 1.09 13.49 -11.20
N LYS A 60 0.93 13.75 -12.49
CA LYS A 60 0.95 15.11 -13.03
C LYS A 60 -0.35 15.81 -12.67
N VAL A 61 -0.24 16.87 -11.90
CA VAL A 61 -1.39 17.70 -11.50
C VAL A 61 -1.25 19.05 -12.18
N ASP A 62 -1.81 19.18 -13.38
CA ASP A 62 -1.65 20.32 -14.28
C ASP A 62 -2.96 21.07 -14.59
N ALA A 63 -4.08 20.65 -14.02
CA ALA A 63 -5.35 21.32 -14.20
C ALA A 63 -5.27 22.82 -13.81
N PRO A 64 -5.88 23.74 -14.58
CA PRO A 64 -5.69 25.18 -14.40
C PRO A 64 -6.33 25.73 -13.12
N SER A 65 -7.34 25.07 -12.57
CA SER A 65 -8.00 25.48 -11.33
C SER A 65 -7.57 24.62 -10.13
N LEU A 66 -7.63 25.21 -8.92
CA LEU A 66 -7.36 24.47 -7.70
C LEU A 66 -8.25 23.23 -7.54
N ILE A 67 -9.57 23.37 -7.78
CA ILE A 67 -10.51 22.26 -7.72
C ILE A 67 -10.19 21.21 -8.77
N GLY A 68 -9.80 21.61 -9.97
CA GLY A 68 -9.35 20.70 -11.02
C GLY A 68 -8.15 19.88 -10.57
N ARG A 69 -7.13 20.53 -9.99
CA ARG A 69 -5.95 19.84 -9.44
C ARG A 69 -6.30 18.85 -8.34
N VAL A 70 -7.17 19.25 -7.41
CA VAL A 70 -7.63 18.34 -6.33
C VAL A 70 -8.36 17.13 -6.92
N ARG A 71 -9.25 17.32 -7.89
CA ARG A 71 -9.94 16.21 -8.57
C ARG A 71 -8.96 15.28 -9.28
N GLN A 72 -8.01 15.85 -10.02
CA GLN A 72 -7.00 15.08 -10.74
C GLN A 72 -6.14 14.27 -9.76
N PHE A 73 -5.67 14.88 -8.68
CA PHE A 73 -4.93 14.18 -7.62
C PHE A 73 -5.73 13.04 -6.98
N LEU A 74 -7.01 13.26 -6.69
CA LEU A 74 -7.86 12.22 -6.10
C LEU A 74 -8.13 11.09 -7.10
N ALA A 75 -8.45 11.40 -8.35
CA ALA A 75 -8.78 10.41 -9.36
C ALA A 75 -7.55 9.61 -9.79
N GLU A 76 -6.48 10.27 -10.22
CA GLU A 76 -5.31 9.62 -10.79
C GLU A 76 -4.30 9.16 -9.72
N GLY A 77 -4.30 9.80 -8.57
CA GLY A 77 -3.41 9.45 -7.46
C GLY A 77 -4.02 8.42 -6.52
N LEU A 78 -5.15 8.72 -5.88
CA LEU A 78 -5.69 7.89 -4.80
C LEU A 78 -6.62 6.79 -5.32
N LEU A 79 -7.62 7.13 -6.13
CA LEU A 79 -8.59 6.14 -6.63
C LEU A 79 -7.92 5.11 -7.54
N ALA A 80 -7.02 5.55 -8.43
CA ALA A 80 -6.26 4.63 -9.27
C ALA A 80 -5.43 3.63 -8.44
N ARG A 81 -4.87 4.06 -7.30
CA ARG A 81 -4.16 3.15 -6.39
C ARG A 81 -5.10 2.15 -5.73
N PHE A 82 -6.31 2.57 -5.37
CA PHE A 82 -7.33 1.68 -4.83
C PHE A 82 -7.75 0.63 -5.85
N GLU A 83 -8.05 1.03 -7.08
CA GLU A 83 -8.41 0.13 -8.18
C GLU A 83 -7.31 -0.91 -8.46
N GLN A 84 -6.05 -0.49 -8.44
CA GLN A 84 -4.91 -1.40 -8.58
C GLN A 84 -4.84 -2.40 -7.42
N ALA A 85 -5.03 -1.96 -6.19
CA ALA A 85 -5.03 -2.85 -5.03
C ALA A 85 -6.19 -3.86 -5.11
N SER A 86 -7.42 -3.40 -5.41
CA SER A 86 -8.59 -4.27 -5.61
C SER A 86 -8.37 -5.33 -6.70
N THR A 87 -7.67 -4.98 -7.78
CA THR A 87 -7.35 -5.93 -8.86
C THR A 87 -6.49 -7.10 -8.38
N VAL A 88 -5.67 -6.88 -7.36
CA VAL A 88 -4.69 -7.87 -6.86
C VAL A 88 -5.25 -8.72 -5.72
N ILE A 89 -6.23 -8.22 -4.97
CA ILE A 89 -6.80 -8.90 -3.80
C ILE A 89 -7.20 -10.36 -4.07
N PRO A 90 -7.86 -10.73 -5.19
CA PRO A 90 -8.23 -12.12 -5.44
C PRO A 90 -7.06 -13.09 -5.54
N ALA A 91 -5.84 -12.60 -5.82
CA ALA A 91 -4.64 -13.41 -5.89
C ALA A 91 -3.91 -13.53 -4.54
N MET A 92 -4.25 -12.70 -3.54
CA MET A 92 -3.56 -12.65 -2.24
C MET A 92 -3.66 -13.98 -1.48
N ALA A 93 -2.53 -14.38 -0.89
CA ALA A 93 -2.49 -15.47 0.08
C ALA A 93 -3.26 -15.08 1.36
N GLU A 94 -3.74 -16.07 2.09
CA GLU A 94 -4.51 -15.88 3.33
C GLU A 94 -3.75 -15.03 4.36
N ASP A 95 -2.43 -15.23 4.48
CA ASP A 95 -1.51 -14.47 5.34
C ASP A 95 -0.70 -13.41 4.58
N GLY A 96 -1.20 -12.97 3.43
CA GLY A 96 -0.50 -12.06 2.53
C GLY A 96 -0.30 -10.65 3.10
N CYS A 97 0.55 -9.86 2.42
CA CYS A 97 0.87 -8.49 2.81
C CYS A 97 0.72 -7.52 1.66
N VAL A 98 -0.03 -6.44 1.87
CA VAL A 98 -0.13 -5.30 0.96
C VAL A 98 0.67 -4.14 1.53
N LEU A 99 1.73 -3.72 0.85
CA LEU A 99 2.57 -2.59 1.22
C LEU A 99 2.24 -1.38 0.33
N LEU A 100 1.71 -0.34 0.95
CA LEU A 100 1.36 0.92 0.28
C LEU A 100 2.43 1.97 0.57
N VAL A 101 3.39 2.14 -0.33
CA VAL A 101 4.47 3.10 -0.15
C VAL A 101 3.97 4.51 -0.47
N ALA A 102 4.15 5.44 0.47
CA ALA A 102 3.78 6.84 0.30
C ALA A 102 4.61 7.51 -0.81
N GLY A 103 4.00 8.40 -1.58
CA GLY A 103 4.69 9.19 -2.60
C GLY A 103 5.15 10.54 -2.07
N ASN A 104 6.05 11.20 -2.80
CA ASN A 104 6.34 12.61 -2.60
C ASN A 104 5.39 13.45 -3.45
N LEU A 105 4.95 14.63 -2.95
CA LEU A 105 4.31 15.64 -3.80
C LEU A 105 5.37 16.29 -4.70
N PRO A 106 5.00 16.65 -5.92
CA PRO A 106 5.80 17.61 -6.68
C PRO A 106 5.92 18.90 -5.86
N GLY A 107 7.14 19.36 -5.63
CA GLY A 107 7.44 20.53 -4.82
C GLY A 107 7.90 20.22 -3.40
N ALA A 108 8.27 21.25 -2.65
CA ALA A 108 8.70 21.08 -1.27
C ALA A 108 7.53 20.61 -0.41
N SER A 109 7.55 19.37 0.01
CA SER A 109 6.54 18.85 0.94
C SER A 109 6.90 19.27 2.36
N THR A 110 5.96 19.90 3.02
CA THR A 110 6.05 20.17 4.46
C THR A 110 5.87 18.87 5.24
N PRO A 111 6.26 18.81 6.53
CA PRO A 111 5.92 17.68 7.40
C PRO A 111 4.41 17.36 7.40
N ASP A 112 3.57 18.40 7.38
CA ASP A 112 2.10 18.24 7.37
C ASP A 112 1.60 17.58 6.07
N ASP A 113 2.19 17.91 4.93
CA ASP A 113 1.87 17.26 3.66
C ASP A 113 2.22 15.77 3.68
N ARG A 114 3.31 15.40 4.33
CA ARG A 114 3.71 13.99 4.50
C ARG A 114 2.71 13.24 5.38
N HIS A 115 2.31 13.81 6.50
CA HIS A 115 1.32 13.21 7.39
C HIS A 115 -0.03 13.02 6.68
N ALA A 116 -0.53 14.06 6.01
CA ALA A 116 -1.79 13.99 5.27
C ALA A 116 -1.82 12.86 4.23
N ARG A 117 -0.68 12.57 3.59
CA ARG A 117 -0.60 11.47 2.61
C ARG A 117 -0.58 10.11 3.25
N ILE A 118 0.18 9.96 4.31
CA ILE A 118 0.19 8.74 5.09
C ILE A 118 -1.24 8.45 5.56
N ASP A 119 -1.97 9.45 6.04
CA ASP A 119 -3.35 9.29 6.48
C ASP A 119 -4.31 8.89 5.36
N LEU A 120 -4.15 9.47 4.16
CA LEU A 120 -4.91 9.04 2.98
C LEU A 120 -4.63 7.58 2.61
N LEU A 121 -3.36 7.16 2.64
CA LEU A 121 -3.00 5.77 2.37
C LEU A 121 -3.47 4.81 3.47
N ARG A 122 -3.60 5.26 4.70
CA ARG A 122 -4.21 4.48 5.79
C ARG A 122 -5.70 4.24 5.55
N VAL A 123 -6.41 5.21 4.99
CA VAL A 123 -7.80 5.00 4.53
C VAL A 123 -7.84 3.94 3.44
N LEU A 124 -6.92 4.00 2.47
CA LEU A 124 -6.81 2.99 1.43
C LEU A 124 -6.47 1.61 2.02
N ALA A 125 -5.54 1.52 2.95
CA ALA A 125 -5.19 0.27 3.61
C ALA A 125 -6.40 -0.39 4.30
N ARG A 126 -7.25 0.39 4.96
CA ARG A 126 -8.49 -0.09 5.56
C ARG A 126 -9.49 -0.61 4.53
N ALA A 127 -9.64 0.09 3.41
CA ALA A 127 -10.51 -0.36 2.34
C ALA A 127 -10.02 -1.69 1.74
N VAL A 128 -8.70 -1.84 1.54
CA VAL A 128 -8.09 -3.12 1.12
C VAL A 128 -8.39 -4.23 2.12
N LEU A 129 -8.23 -3.98 3.43
CA LEU A 129 -8.53 -4.98 4.47
C LEU A 129 -10.01 -5.36 4.48
N ALA A 130 -10.92 -4.40 4.26
CA ALA A 130 -12.35 -4.69 4.17
C ALA A 130 -12.71 -5.57 2.95
N GLU A 131 -12.00 -5.44 1.83
CA GLU A 131 -12.18 -6.31 0.66
C GLU A 131 -11.55 -7.70 0.86
N CYS A 132 -10.56 -7.83 1.74
CA CYS A 132 -9.93 -9.11 2.09
C CYS A 132 -10.72 -9.89 3.16
N ASP A 133 -12.02 -9.63 3.34
CA ASP A 133 -12.86 -10.20 4.40
C ASP A 133 -12.69 -11.72 4.51
N GLY A 134 -12.34 -12.18 5.72
CA GLY A 134 -12.08 -13.59 6.00
C GLY A 134 -10.63 -14.07 5.83
N ASN A 135 -9.72 -13.24 5.33
CA ASN A 135 -8.29 -13.55 5.20
C ASN A 135 -7.46 -12.73 6.20
N ASP A 136 -6.38 -13.31 6.74
CA ASP A 136 -5.42 -12.62 7.62
C ASP A 136 -4.43 -11.72 6.85
N VAL A 137 -4.88 -11.07 5.78
CA VAL A 137 -4.07 -10.16 4.97
C VAL A 137 -3.70 -8.93 5.79
N ARG A 138 -2.43 -8.53 5.73
CA ARG A 138 -1.95 -7.28 6.33
C ARG A 138 -1.90 -6.17 5.29
N ALA A 139 -2.32 -4.97 5.64
CA ALA A 139 -2.11 -3.77 4.82
C ALA A 139 -1.28 -2.76 5.62
N VAL A 140 -0.08 -2.45 5.13
CA VAL A 140 0.90 -1.60 5.81
C VAL A 140 1.20 -0.38 4.96
N VAL A 141 1.12 0.80 5.56
CA VAL A 141 1.56 2.05 4.92
C VAL A 141 3.03 2.29 5.26
N VAL A 142 3.84 2.44 4.22
CA VAL A 142 5.29 2.61 4.32
C VAL A 142 5.68 4.02 3.89
N ALA A 143 6.52 4.70 4.66
CA ALA A 143 7.03 6.01 4.31
C ALA A 143 7.95 5.95 3.07
N ASN A 144 8.00 7.03 2.28
CA ASN A 144 8.73 7.04 1.02
C ASN A 144 10.27 7.06 1.16
N ASP A 145 10.77 7.43 2.32
CA ASP A 145 12.21 7.47 2.64
C ASP A 145 12.80 6.10 2.99
N ARG A 146 11.98 5.06 3.11
CA ARG A 146 12.45 3.71 3.35
C ARG A 146 13.25 3.17 2.16
N THR A 147 14.35 2.53 2.48
CA THR A 147 15.21 1.85 1.50
C THR A 147 14.53 0.61 0.92
N PRO A 148 14.94 0.13 -0.27
CA PRO A 148 14.44 -1.14 -0.81
C PRO A 148 14.61 -2.33 0.15
N ALA A 149 15.71 -2.40 0.90
CA ALA A 149 15.96 -3.45 1.88
C ALA A 149 14.97 -3.40 3.05
N GLU A 150 14.68 -2.21 3.59
CA GLU A 150 13.67 -2.04 4.65
C GLU A 150 12.28 -2.43 4.18
N ILE A 151 11.92 -2.13 2.91
CA ILE A 151 10.65 -2.55 2.32
C ILE A 151 10.58 -4.08 2.24
N ALA A 152 11.66 -4.74 1.81
CA ALA A 152 11.75 -6.19 1.77
C ALA A 152 11.67 -6.81 3.17
N ASP A 153 12.30 -6.22 4.18
CA ASP A 153 12.20 -6.66 5.58
C ASP A 153 10.76 -6.57 6.10
N ILE A 154 10.03 -5.51 5.76
CA ILE A 154 8.61 -5.37 6.14
C ILE A 154 7.77 -6.44 5.45
N ALA A 155 8.06 -6.77 4.18
CA ALA A 155 7.37 -7.81 3.43
C ALA A 155 7.54 -9.20 4.06
N LEU A 156 8.74 -9.49 4.60
CA LEU A 156 9.07 -10.77 5.25
C LEU A 156 8.40 -10.97 6.61
N ARG A 157 8.00 -9.91 7.29
CA ARG A 157 7.39 -10.00 8.64
C ARG A 157 6.03 -10.65 8.56
N LYS A 158 5.98 -11.97 8.60
CA LYS A 158 4.73 -12.76 8.71
C LYS A 158 4.16 -12.63 10.13
N GLY A 159 2.87 -12.29 10.22
CA GLY A 159 2.09 -12.47 11.44
C GLY A 159 2.38 -11.50 12.59
N ASP A 160 3.11 -10.41 12.38
CA ASP A 160 3.38 -9.47 13.47
C ASP A 160 2.18 -8.54 13.73
N GLN A 161 1.97 -8.19 14.98
CA GLN A 161 0.77 -7.63 15.64
C GLN A 161 0.05 -6.46 14.97
N ALA A 162 0.62 -5.86 13.91
CA ALA A 162 0.02 -4.74 13.19
C ALA A 162 -1.34 -5.11 12.53
N GLY A 163 -1.50 -6.35 12.04
CA GLY A 163 -2.75 -6.83 11.48
C GLY A 163 -3.84 -7.02 12.53
N LYS A 164 -3.48 -7.58 13.70
CA LYS A 164 -4.42 -7.72 14.83
C LYS A 164 -4.84 -6.36 15.37
N LYS A 165 -3.91 -5.40 15.52
CA LYS A 165 -4.23 -4.02 15.93
C LYS A 165 -5.09 -3.28 14.89
N ALA A 166 -4.92 -3.51 13.60
CA ALA A 166 -5.79 -2.93 12.57
C ALA A 166 -7.20 -3.52 12.59
N ALA A 167 -7.35 -4.82 12.87
CA ALA A 167 -8.65 -5.47 13.08
C ALA A 167 -9.32 -4.99 14.39
N GLU A 168 -8.55 -4.77 15.46
CA GLU A 168 -9.04 -4.14 16.69
C GLU A 168 -9.48 -2.68 16.44
N VAL A 169 -8.77 -1.92 15.60
CA VAL A 169 -9.18 -0.57 15.17
C VAL A 169 -10.45 -0.60 14.30
N ALA A 170 -10.67 -1.62 13.50
CA ALA A 170 -11.94 -1.81 12.76
C ALA A 170 -13.12 -2.10 13.70
N ALA A 171 -12.88 -2.75 14.85
CA ALA A 171 -13.88 -2.96 15.91
C ALA A 171 -14.26 -1.69 16.69
N LEU A 172 -13.57 -0.57 16.46
CA LEU A 172 -13.85 0.74 17.07
C LEU A 172 -15.02 1.51 16.43
N GLY A 173 -15.84 0.85 15.62
CA GLY A 173 -17.00 1.49 14.93
C GLY A 173 -18.00 2.20 15.87
N ASP A 174 -17.98 1.90 17.18
CA ASP A 174 -18.81 2.53 18.19
C ASP A 174 -18.11 3.65 18.99
N MET A 175 -16.84 3.93 18.71
CA MET A 175 -16.11 5.01 19.37
C MET A 175 -16.45 6.38 18.78
N ASN A 176 -16.51 7.42 19.63
CA ASN A 176 -16.55 8.77 19.13
C ASN A 176 -15.22 9.17 18.46
N TYR A 177 -15.27 10.15 17.56
CA TYR A 177 -14.11 10.56 16.75
C TYR A 177 -12.87 10.95 17.58
N ALA A 178 -13.05 11.58 18.74
CA ALA A 178 -11.95 12.03 19.58
C ALA A 178 -11.24 10.85 20.28
N ASP A 179 -11.98 9.85 20.72
CA ASP A 179 -11.42 8.64 21.31
C ASP A 179 -10.76 7.78 20.24
N TRP A 180 -11.38 7.67 19.07
CA TRP A 180 -10.79 7.03 17.90
C TRP A 180 -9.46 7.69 17.49
N GLN A 181 -9.41 9.02 17.45
CA GLN A 181 -8.18 9.75 17.08
C GLN A 181 -7.07 9.54 18.12
N ARG A 182 -7.39 9.51 19.40
CA ARG A 182 -6.43 9.29 20.49
C ARG A 182 -5.85 7.88 20.44
N GLU A 183 -6.68 6.86 20.29
CA GLU A 183 -6.30 5.46 20.16
C GLU A 183 -5.44 5.26 18.90
N TYR A 184 -5.87 5.84 17.79
CA TYR A 184 -5.17 5.79 16.52
C TYR A 184 -3.78 6.45 16.57
N LEU A 185 -3.62 7.59 17.23
CA LEU A 185 -2.33 8.23 17.41
C LEU A 185 -1.43 7.43 18.34
N SER A 186 -1.96 6.78 19.37
CA SER A 186 -1.18 5.92 20.25
C SER A 186 -0.62 4.71 19.52
N LEU A 187 -1.37 4.13 18.57
CA LEU A 187 -0.95 3.00 17.75
C LEU A 187 0.09 3.34 16.68
N THR A 188 0.23 4.63 16.35
CA THR A 188 1.15 5.11 15.30
C THR A 188 2.42 5.76 15.84
N THR A 189 2.53 5.91 17.16
CA THR A 189 3.67 6.54 17.85
C THR A 189 4.64 5.53 18.48
N GLU A 190 4.33 4.23 18.45
CA GLU A 190 5.27 3.19 18.86
C GLU A 190 6.12 2.76 17.65
N GLU A 191 7.12 3.55 17.33
CA GLU A 191 8.30 3.16 16.57
C GLU A 191 9.53 3.16 17.46
#